data_4aa17ebba2683bad82e4a27a8bafa0ed
#
_entry.id   4aa17ebba2683bad82e4a27a8bafa0ed
#
_cell.length_a   1.000
_cell.length_b   1.000
_cell.length_c   1.000
_cell.angle_alpha   90.00
_cell.angle_beta   90.00
_cell.angle_gamma   90.00
#
_symmetry.space_group_name_H-M   'P 1'
#
loop_
_entity.id
_entity.type
_entity.pdbx_description
1 polymer ?
#
loop_
_entity_poly.entity_id
_entity_poly.type
_entity_poly.pdbx_seq_one_letter_code
_entity_poly.pdbx_strand_id
1 'polypeptide(L)'
;MKFIFRNITLFLLVSLVISCNGQVKKEKLSYKVEKVSEANKVPVPVNGFSNGFIDKDGTLWFTSNGGGAYHYNGKTFKHYTEKNGLSSNRVFSIVSDQKKNLWFGTQNGLTKYDRKQFSHIPLPYRDTLNGWYPVLSPNAAHSLATDKNDNLWIGTAGGGAYKYDGENFTPYLVEIGRKQKDSLYHNWIPFIRKDNKNNMWFASMTGGGVSRYDGKEFSHFLIKDGLSNNFARTIYCDNVGNIWIGFNGNRNSGLTVYDGNTFKSYSLDDGLCNQRVRAIYEDKNGNLWLGADLANLCVFDGKIFSEFNYNKQTFSDVLFILGDLEDNIWFGGKNGIWKFDGKMLTEITTNE
;
A
#
# COMPACT_ATOMS: atom_id res chain seq x y z
N MET A 1 -6.58 -54.24 47.42
CA MET A 1 -5.21 -54.42 47.01
C MET A 1 -5.07 -54.10 45.53
N LYS A 2 -4.82 -52.80 45.18
CA LYS A 2 -4.38 -52.34 43.85
C LYS A 2 -3.58 -51.10 44.06
N PHE A 3 -2.30 -51.17 43.73
CA PHE A 3 -1.34 -50.07 43.77
C PHE A 3 -1.62 -49.11 42.62
N ILE A 4 -1.70 -47.81 42.95
CA ILE A 4 -1.75 -46.74 41.95
C ILE A 4 -0.36 -46.05 42.02
N PHE A 5 0.40 -46.20 40.92
CA PHE A 5 1.67 -45.42 40.72
C PHE A 5 1.32 -43.99 40.35
N ARG A 6 1.80 -43.08 41.12
CA ARG A 6 1.72 -41.62 40.88
C ARG A 6 3.09 -41.15 40.36
N ASN A 7 3.13 -40.79 39.10
CA ASN A 7 4.30 -40.20 38.47
C ASN A 7 4.57 -38.79 39.07
N ILE A 8 5.71 -38.64 39.70
CA ILE A 8 6.24 -37.36 40.16
C ILE A 8 7.12 -36.83 39.04
N THR A 9 6.71 -35.73 38.41
CA THR A 9 7.54 -35.00 37.45
C THR A 9 8.47 -34.08 38.21
N LEU A 10 9.74 -34.37 38.11
CA LEU A 10 10.81 -33.60 38.73
C LEU A 10 11.07 -32.33 37.89
N PHE A 11 10.75 -31.15 38.43
CA PHE A 11 11.17 -29.86 37.88
C PHE A 11 12.65 -29.62 38.25
N LEU A 12 13.51 -29.67 37.24
CA LEU A 12 14.90 -29.22 37.37
C LEU A 12 14.94 -27.69 37.23
N LEU A 13 15.15 -26.98 38.34
CA LEU A 13 15.51 -25.58 38.36
C LEU A 13 16.99 -25.48 37.96
N VAL A 14 17.25 -25.03 36.73
CA VAL A 14 18.59 -24.61 36.31
C VAL A 14 18.77 -23.16 36.67
N SER A 15 19.54 -22.88 37.72
CA SER A 15 20.01 -21.55 38.06
C SER A 15 21.11 -21.14 37.08
N LEU A 16 20.78 -20.25 36.16
CA LEU A 16 21.74 -19.59 35.27
C LEU A 16 22.46 -18.50 36.03
N VAL A 17 23.74 -18.74 36.32
CA VAL A 17 24.69 -17.72 36.76
C VAL A 17 25.00 -16.83 35.56
N ILE A 18 24.56 -15.58 35.61
CA ILE A 18 24.87 -14.58 34.57
C ILE A 18 26.30 -14.07 34.83
N SER A 19 27.26 -14.58 34.07
CA SER A 19 28.57 -13.96 33.91
C SER A 19 28.45 -12.88 32.80
N CYS A 20 28.70 -11.62 33.19
CA CYS A 20 28.82 -10.49 32.26
C CYS A 20 30.06 -10.65 31.39
N ASN A 21 29.90 -11.17 30.19
CA ASN A 21 30.72 -10.90 29.01
C ASN A 21 29.91 -11.40 27.77
N GLY A 22 28.92 -10.61 27.44
CA GLY A 22 27.94 -10.96 26.37
C GLY A 22 28.41 -10.50 25.02
N GLN A 23 29.18 -11.31 24.32
CA GLN A 23 29.09 -11.33 22.88
C GLN A 23 27.86 -12.17 22.50
N VAL A 24 26.76 -11.51 22.19
CA VAL A 24 25.60 -12.15 21.51
C VAL A 24 26.11 -12.66 20.16
N LYS A 25 26.37 -13.97 20.05
CA LYS A 25 26.53 -14.62 18.76
C LYS A 25 25.23 -14.42 17.98
N LYS A 26 25.23 -13.48 17.05
CA LYS A 26 24.21 -13.45 15.99
C LYS A 26 24.39 -14.73 15.18
N GLU A 27 23.51 -15.70 15.37
CA GLU A 27 23.41 -16.82 14.45
C GLU A 27 23.11 -16.25 13.06
N LYS A 28 24.04 -16.50 12.15
CA LYS A 28 23.86 -16.22 10.73
C LYS A 28 22.88 -17.25 10.19
N LEU A 29 21.60 -16.94 10.17
CA LEU A 29 20.64 -17.67 9.35
C LEU A 29 21.07 -17.50 7.89
N SER A 30 21.60 -18.54 7.30
CA SER A 30 21.85 -18.60 5.86
C SER A 30 20.59 -19.11 5.16
N TYR A 31 19.86 -18.21 4.51
CA TYR A 31 18.68 -18.57 3.74
C TYR A 31 19.08 -18.95 2.30
N LYS A 32 18.45 -20.00 1.75
CA LYS A 32 18.55 -20.32 0.33
C LYS A 32 17.68 -19.38 -0.48
N VAL A 33 18.24 -18.75 -1.51
CA VAL A 33 17.45 -18.04 -2.52
C VAL A 33 16.98 -19.09 -3.52
N GLU A 34 15.68 -19.35 -3.60
CA GLU A 34 15.12 -20.14 -4.65
C GLU A 34 14.94 -19.24 -5.89
N LYS A 35 15.59 -19.63 -7.00
CA LYS A 35 15.42 -18.91 -8.27
C LYS A 35 14.24 -19.55 -9.01
N VAL A 36 13.21 -18.75 -9.28
CA VAL A 36 12.20 -19.12 -10.28
C VAL A 36 12.91 -19.33 -11.61
N SER A 37 12.49 -20.33 -12.39
CA SER A 37 13.08 -20.58 -13.71
C SER A 37 12.97 -19.32 -14.58
N GLU A 38 14.03 -18.94 -15.25
CA GLU A 38 14.09 -17.73 -16.11
C GLU A 38 12.91 -17.63 -17.09
N ALA A 39 12.43 -18.77 -17.60
CA ALA A 39 11.28 -18.85 -18.51
C ALA A 39 9.95 -18.36 -17.90
N ASN A 40 9.85 -18.27 -16.57
CA ASN A 40 8.62 -17.87 -15.86
C ASN A 40 8.71 -16.46 -15.26
N LYS A 41 9.82 -15.77 -15.45
CA LYS A 41 10.00 -14.40 -14.99
C LYS A 41 9.49 -13.41 -16.03
N VAL A 42 9.08 -12.23 -15.57
CA VAL A 42 8.73 -11.11 -16.44
C VAL A 42 9.77 -9.99 -16.24
N PRO A 43 10.22 -9.33 -17.32
CA PRO A 43 11.13 -8.21 -17.19
C PRO A 43 10.47 -7.06 -16.42
N VAL A 44 11.27 -6.36 -15.62
CA VAL A 44 10.81 -5.17 -14.90
C VAL A 44 10.47 -4.09 -15.92
N PRO A 45 9.25 -3.52 -15.90
CA PRO A 45 8.93 -2.39 -16.79
C PRO A 45 9.85 -1.19 -16.53
N VAL A 46 10.10 -0.36 -17.55
CA VAL A 46 10.99 0.81 -17.49
C VAL A 46 10.74 1.71 -16.27
N ASN A 47 9.48 1.89 -15.87
CA ASN A 47 9.11 2.68 -14.69
C ASN A 47 8.84 1.82 -13.45
N GLY A 48 9.19 0.53 -13.48
CA GLY A 48 8.90 -0.43 -12.43
C GLY A 48 7.41 -0.73 -12.28
N PHE A 49 7.09 -1.41 -11.19
CA PHE A 49 5.71 -1.70 -10.78
C PHE A 49 5.23 -0.63 -9.80
N SER A 50 4.02 -0.14 -9.99
CA SER A 50 3.45 0.96 -9.21
C SER A 50 2.54 0.50 -8.08
N ASN A 51 1.88 -0.67 -8.24
CA ASN A 51 0.97 -1.23 -7.27
C ASN A 51 0.87 -2.75 -7.41
N GLY A 52 0.47 -3.42 -6.32
CA GLY A 52 0.14 -4.83 -6.27
C GLY A 52 -1.27 -5.02 -5.69
N PHE A 53 -1.97 -6.05 -6.14
CA PHE A 53 -3.31 -6.39 -5.70
C PHE A 53 -3.49 -7.90 -5.68
N ILE A 54 -4.10 -8.41 -4.61
CA ILE A 54 -4.54 -9.78 -4.54
C ILE A 54 -6.05 -9.85 -4.78
N ASP A 55 -6.44 -10.69 -5.72
CA ASP A 55 -7.84 -10.91 -6.04
C ASP A 55 -8.50 -11.90 -5.06
N LYS A 56 -9.83 -11.94 -5.03
CA LYS A 56 -10.62 -12.81 -4.13
C LYS A 56 -10.37 -14.31 -4.32
N ASP A 57 -9.85 -14.71 -5.47
CA ASP A 57 -9.44 -16.09 -5.78
C ASP A 57 -7.93 -16.34 -5.56
N GLY A 58 -7.23 -15.39 -4.93
CA GLY A 58 -5.82 -15.51 -4.53
C GLY A 58 -4.82 -15.22 -5.65
N THR A 59 -5.28 -14.86 -6.85
CA THR A 59 -4.40 -14.48 -7.94
C THR A 59 -3.85 -13.06 -7.76
N LEU A 60 -2.64 -12.84 -8.22
CA LEU A 60 -1.92 -11.59 -8.03
C LEU A 60 -1.96 -10.74 -9.30
N TRP A 61 -2.13 -9.46 -9.08
CA TRP A 61 -2.07 -8.46 -10.14
C TRP A 61 -1.05 -7.39 -9.76
N PHE A 62 -0.31 -6.96 -10.76
CA PHE A 62 0.66 -5.86 -10.61
C PHE A 62 0.41 -4.84 -11.70
N THR A 63 0.56 -3.56 -11.37
CA THR A 63 0.36 -2.47 -12.33
C THR A 63 1.66 -1.69 -12.51
N SER A 64 1.80 -1.03 -13.65
CA SER A 64 2.97 -0.22 -13.97
C SER A 64 2.55 1.14 -14.54
N ASN A 65 3.34 2.15 -14.23
CA ASN A 65 3.20 3.49 -14.81
C ASN A 65 3.90 3.55 -16.19
N GLY A 66 3.26 2.93 -17.18
CA GLY A 66 3.73 2.85 -18.57
C GLY A 66 3.83 1.42 -19.12
N GLY A 67 3.86 0.40 -18.26
CA GLY A 67 3.93 -1.00 -18.64
C GLY A 67 2.58 -1.74 -18.67
N GLY A 68 1.47 -1.10 -18.32
CA GLY A 68 0.16 -1.76 -18.27
C GLY A 68 -0.08 -2.55 -16.98
N ALA A 69 -0.75 -3.70 -17.08
CA ALA A 69 -1.11 -4.56 -15.97
C ALA A 69 -0.64 -6.00 -16.20
N TYR A 70 -0.24 -6.66 -15.13
CA TYR A 70 0.31 -8.02 -15.14
C TYR A 70 -0.50 -8.88 -14.19
N HIS A 71 -0.99 -10.00 -14.69
CA HIS A 71 -1.68 -11.02 -13.91
C HIS A 71 -0.75 -12.20 -13.67
N TYR A 72 -0.54 -12.59 -12.42
CA TYR A 72 0.29 -13.71 -12.03
C TYR A 72 -0.55 -14.82 -11.37
N ASN A 73 -0.53 -16.01 -11.93
CA ASN A 73 -1.32 -17.16 -11.48
C ASN A 73 -0.53 -18.14 -10.58
N GLY A 74 0.61 -17.69 -10.02
CA GLY A 74 1.52 -18.52 -9.23
C GLY A 74 2.63 -19.20 -10.06
N LYS A 75 2.52 -19.17 -11.40
CA LYS A 75 3.51 -19.82 -12.30
C LYS A 75 3.94 -18.91 -13.45
N THR A 76 2.99 -18.24 -14.09
CA THR A 76 3.25 -17.44 -15.30
C THR A 76 2.56 -16.09 -15.22
N PHE A 77 3.12 -15.12 -15.92
CA PHE A 77 2.53 -13.82 -16.10
C PHE A 77 1.71 -13.74 -17.38
N LYS A 78 0.56 -13.06 -17.29
CA LYS A 78 -0.19 -12.59 -18.45
C LYS A 78 -0.18 -11.06 -18.44
N HIS A 79 0.28 -10.46 -19.52
CA HIS A 79 0.50 -9.03 -19.66
C HIS A 79 -0.64 -8.40 -20.45
N TYR A 80 -1.17 -7.29 -19.94
CA TYR A 80 -2.27 -6.53 -20.53
C TYR A 80 -1.86 -5.08 -20.76
N THR A 81 -2.15 -4.59 -21.95
CA THR A 81 -1.81 -3.25 -22.42
C THR A 81 -3.03 -2.63 -23.12
N GLU A 82 -2.88 -1.41 -23.66
CA GLU A 82 -3.88 -0.80 -24.54
C GLU A 82 -4.27 -1.70 -25.71
N LYS A 83 -3.33 -2.51 -26.25
CA LYS A 83 -3.62 -3.50 -27.29
C LYS A 83 -4.61 -4.59 -26.88
N ASN A 84 -4.75 -4.81 -25.57
CA ASN A 84 -5.67 -5.77 -24.99
C ASN A 84 -6.96 -5.13 -24.48
N GLY A 85 -7.06 -3.79 -24.52
CA GLY A 85 -8.27 -3.04 -24.12
C GLY A 85 -8.13 -2.21 -22.86
N LEU A 86 -6.92 -2.06 -22.26
CA LEU A 86 -6.69 -1.04 -21.24
C LEU A 86 -6.85 0.36 -21.86
N SER A 87 -7.45 1.30 -21.11
CA SER A 87 -7.59 2.69 -21.55
C SER A 87 -6.26 3.45 -21.59
N SER A 88 -5.25 2.98 -20.86
CA SER A 88 -3.88 3.46 -20.90
C SER A 88 -2.90 2.41 -20.33
N ASN A 89 -1.68 2.39 -20.85
CA ASN A 89 -0.57 1.61 -20.26
C ASN A 89 -0.04 2.21 -18.94
N ARG A 90 -0.46 3.44 -18.60
CA ARG A 90 -0.17 4.04 -17.30
C ARG A 90 -1.28 3.66 -16.33
N VAL A 91 -1.06 2.61 -15.56
CA VAL A 91 -2.02 2.06 -14.59
C VAL A 91 -1.51 2.34 -13.18
N PHE A 92 -2.31 3.05 -12.38
CA PHE A 92 -1.93 3.53 -11.05
C PHE A 92 -2.51 2.70 -9.92
N SER A 93 -3.70 2.13 -10.13
CA SER A 93 -4.42 1.41 -9.09
C SER A 93 -5.29 0.30 -9.68
N ILE A 94 -5.63 -0.67 -8.82
CA ILE A 94 -6.51 -1.78 -9.16
C ILE A 94 -7.31 -2.19 -7.93
N VAL A 95 -8.60 -2.48 -8.12
CA VAL A 95 -9.48 -3.05 -7.10
C VAL A 95 -10.45 -4.04 -7.73
N SER A 96 -11.09 -4.89 -6.93
CA SER A 96 -12.22 -5.71 -7.36
C SER A 96 -13.53 -5.25 -6.73
N ASP A 97 -14.64 -5.33 -7.48
CA ASP A 97 -15.98 -5.15 -6.97
C ASP A 97 -16.55 -6.47 -6.40
N GLN A 98 -17.76 -6.43 -5.85
CA GLN A 98 -18.43 -7.63 -5.30
C GLN A 98 -18.78 -8.67 -6.38
N LYS A 99 -18.96 -8.23 -7.62
CA LYS A 99 -19.21 -9.08 -8.80
C LYS A 99 -17.93 -9.69 -9.37
N LYS A 100 -16.77 -9.46 -8.70
CA LYS A 100 -15.43 -9.90 -9.12
C LYS A 100 -14.92 -9.24 -10.42
N ASN A 101 -15.52 -8.14 -10.88
CA ASN A 101 -14.90 -7.36 -11.92
C ASN A 101 -13.65 -6.68 -11.36
N LEU A 102 -12.63 -6.50 -12.19
CA LEU A 102 -11.47 -5.68 -11.87
C LEU A 102 -11.65 -4.28 -12.43
N TRP A 103 -11.27 -3.31 -11.63
CA TRP A 103 -11.27 -1.91 -11.99
C TRP A 103 -9.84 -1.40 -11.93
N PHE A 104 -9.38 -0.89 -13.07
CA PHE A 104 -8.06 -0.29 -13.20
C PHE A 104 -8.20 1.22 -13.27
N GLY A 105 -7.52 1.92 -12.38
CA GLY A 105 -7.35 3.36 -12.42
C GLY A 105 -6.17 3.71 -13.32
N THR A 106 -6.42 4.44 -14.39
CA THR A 106 -5.43 4.73 -15.41
C THR A 106 -5.28 6.23 -15.66
N GLN A 107 -4.31 6.62 -16.47
CA GLN A 107 -4.16 8.00 -16.91
C GLN A 107 -5.39 8.52 -17.68
N ASN A 108 -6.12 7.64 -18.36
CA ASN A 108 -7.27 7.98 -19.19
C ASN A 108 -8.60 7.55 -18.57
N GLY A 109 -8.74 7.64 -17.24
CA GLY A 109 -9.95 7.26 -16.54
C GLY A 109 -9.93 5.83 -16.04
N LEU A 110 -11.08 5.17 -16.05
CA LEU A 110 -11.25 3.82 -15.56
C LEU A 110 -11.27 2.81 -16.71
N THR A 111 -10.68 1.64 -16.44
CA THR A 111 -10.92 0.44 -17.24
C THR A 111 -11.55 -0.62 -16.34
N LYS A 112 -12.71 -1.14 -16.75
CA LYS A 112 -13.36 -2.29 -16.13
C LYS A 112 -13.02 -3.55 -16.91
N TYR A 113 -12.68 -4.64 -16.22
CA TYR A 113 -12.50 -5.97 -16.78
C TYR A 113 -13.46 -6.95 -16.10
N ASP A 114 -14.43 -7.45 -16.85
CA ASP A 114 -15.45 -8.38 -16.36
C ASP A 114 -15.04 -9.85 -16.44
N ARG A 115 -13.73 -10.11 -16.57
CA ARG A 115 -13.05 -11.40 -16.79
C ARG A 115 -13.16 -11.93 -18.24
N LYS A 116 -13.87 -11.24 -19.11
CA LYS A 116 -14.02 -11.59 -20.54
C LYS A 116 -13.52 -10.46 -21.43
N GLN A 117 -13.96 -9.24 -21.15
CA GLN A 117 -13.68 -8.06 -21.96
C GLN A 117 -13.38 -6.83 -21.10
N PHE A 118 -12.69 -5.90 -21.70
CA PHE A 118 -12.41 -4.59 -21.13
C PHE A 118 -13.44 -3.57 -21.61
N SER A 119 -13.82 -2.67 -20.71
CA SER A 119 -14.68 -1.52 -21.00
C SER A 119 -14.03 -0.26 -20.43
N HIS A 120 -14.03 0.80 -21.23
CA HIS A 120 -13.47 2.10 -20.84
C HIS A 120 -14.57 3.02 -20.31
N ILE A 121 -14.35 3.66 -19.17
CA ILE A 121 -15.26 4.62 -18.54
C ILE A 121 -14.46 5.89 -18.26
N PRO A 122 -14.65 6.95 -19.08
CA PRO A 122 -13.96 8.22 -18.86
C PRO A 122 -14.48 8.89 -17.60
N LEU A 123 -13.58 9.57 -16.87
CA LEU A 123 -13.98 10.43 -15.76
C LEU A 123 -14.60 11.72 -16.30
N PRO A 124 -15.52 12.35 -15.55
CA PRO A 124 -16.06 13.67 -15.90
C PRO A 124 -14.91 14.67 -16.02
N TYR A 125 -14.88 15.38 -17.16
CA TYR A 125 -13.87 16.43 -17.38
C TYR A 125 -14.10 17.58 -16.42
N ARG A 126 -13.02 18.06 -15.80
CA ARG A 126 -13.01 19.28 -15.00
C ARG A 126 -11.84 20.15 -15.40
N ASP A 127 -12.15 21.35 -15.83
CA ASP A 127 -11.18 22.40 -16.07
C ASP A 127 -10.85 23.12 -14.75
N THR A 128 -10.18 22.41 -13.84
CA THR A 128 -9.79 22.95 -12.53
C THR A 128 -8.31 23.31 -12.45
N LEU A 129 -7.58 23.14 -13.55
CA LEU A 129 -6.12 23.31 -13.60
C LEU A 129 -5.68 24.75 -13.84
N ASN A 130 -6.26 25.71 -13.15
CA ASN A 130 -5.67 27.04 -13.10
C ASN A 130 -4.36 27.03 -12.29
N GLY A 131 -3.31 26.46 -12.87
CA GLY A 131 -1.96 26.99 -12.72
C GLY A 131 -1.01 26.34 -11.72
N TRP A 132 -1.20 25.12 -11.14
CA TRP A 132 -0.22 24.63 -10.15
C TRP A 132 0.49 23.30 -10.45
N TYR A 133 -0.10 22.41 -11.23
CA TYR A 133 0.57 21.18 -11.67
C TYR A 133 0.25 20.88 -13.14
N PRO A 134 1.01 21.43 -14.09
CA PRO A 134 0.77 21.18 -15.52
C PRO A 134 1.07 19.75 -15.96
N VAL A 135 1.58 18.89 -15.07
CA VAL A 135 2.07 17.55 -15.40
C VAL A 135 1.04 16.45 -15.12
N LEU A 136 -0.01 16.74 -14.35
CA LEU A 136 -0.98 15.74 -13.93
C LEU A 136 -2.27 15.85 -14.75
N SER A 137 -2.70 14.74 -15.34
CA SER A 137 -3.98 14.67 -16.02
C SER A 137 -5.13 14.73 -15.00
N PRO A 138 -6.05 15.72 -15.06
CA PRO A 138 -7.19 15.80 -14.13
C PRO A 138 -8.13 14.61 -14.26
N ASN A 139 -8.08 13.90 -15.37
CA ASN A 139 -8.88 12.72 -15.65
C ASN A 139 -8.20 11.40 -15.25
N ALA A 140 -6.98 11.47 -14.68
CA ALA A 140 -6.29 10.28 -14.23
C ALA A 140 -6.90 9.74 -12.93
N ALA A 141 -7.33 8.48 -12.96
CA ALA A 141 -7.78 7.75 -11.79
C ALA A 141 -6.55 7.19 -11.04
N HIS A 142 -6.07 7.94 -10.04
CA HIS A 142 -4.84 7.59 -9.32
C HIS A 142 -5.04 6.54 -8.24
N SER A 143 -6.17 6.57 -7.56
CA SER A 143 -6.49 5.60 -6.51
C SER A 143 -7.93 5.14 -6.61
N LEU A 144 -8.15 3.88 -6.26
CA LEU A 144 -9.46 3.24 -6.26
C LEU A 144 -9.71 2.53 -4.94
N ALA A 145 -10.95 2.59 -4.46
CA ALA A 145 -11.44 1.76 -3.36
C ALA A 145 -12.94 1.51 -3.54
N THR A 146 -13.44 0.38 -3.04
CA THR A 146 -14.88 0.10 -3.00
C THR A 146 -15.43 0.34 -1.60
N ASP A 147 -16.60 0.99 -1.49
CA ASP A 147 -17.31 1.15 -0.22
C ASP A 147 -18.16 -0.10 0.12
N LYS A 148 -18.87 -0.05 1.24
CA LYS A 148 -19.75 -1.15 1.68
C LYS A 148 -20.93 -1.44 0.75
N ASN A 149 -21.32 -0.49 -0.08
CA ASN A 149 -22.41 -0.58 -1.03
C ASN A 149 -21.92 -0.90 -2.45
N ASP A 150 -20.63 -1.26 -2.59
CA ASP A 150 -19.97 -1.56 -3.86
C ASP A 150 -19.81 -0.34 -4.80
N ASN A 151 -20.01 0.87 -4.31
CA ASN A 151 -19.66 2.05 -5.08
C ASN A 151 -18.14 2.17 -5.19
N LEU A 152 -17.66 2.59 -6.35
CA LEU A 152 -16.25 2.82 -6.59
C LEU A 152 -15.89 4.27 -6.22
N TRP A 153 -14.94 4.43 -5.31
CA TRP A 153 -14.34 5.71 -4.99
C TRP A 153 -13.06 5.89 -5.78
N ILE A 154 -12.92 7.04 -6.41
CA ILE A 154 -11.84 7.37 -7.34
C ILE A 154 -11.14 8.63 -6.86
N GLY A 155 -9.85 8.53 -6.54
CA GLY A 155 -8.99 9.67 -6.29
C GLY A 155 -8.31 10.11 -7.58
N THR A 156 -8.31 11.39 -7.86
CA THR A 156 -7.73 11.96 -9.08
C THR A 156 -6.49 12.79 -8.81
N ALA A 157 -5.75 13.11 -9.85
CA ALA A 157 -4.61 14.01 -9.80
C ALA A 157 -4.98 15.39 -10.36
N GLY A 158 -5.90 16.08 -9.70
CA GLY A 158 -6.31 17.42 -10.08
C GLY A 158 -7.80 17.72 -9.88
N GLY A 159 -8.66 16.69 -9.78
CA GLY A 159 -10.10 16.83 -9.65
C GLY A 159 -10.70 16.44 -8.29
N GLY A 160 -9.87 16.23 -7.26
CA GLY A 160 -10.33 15.72 -5.98
C GLY A 160 -10.73 14.25 -6.04
N ALA A 161 -11.89 13.87 -5.52
CA ALA A 161 -12.40 12.52 -5.53
C ALA A 161 -13.77 12.43 -6.20
N TYR A 162 -14.10 11.26 -6.71
CA TYR A 162 -15.44 10.91 -7.20
C TYR A 162 -15.92 9.63 -6.54
N LYS A 163 -17.24 9.52 -6.39
CA LYS A 163 -17.93 8.26 -6.15
C LYS A 163 -18.72 7.88 -7.41
N TYR A 164 -18.52 6.66 -7.88
CA TYR A 164 -19.23 6.08 -9.03
C TYR A 164 -20.12 4.94 -8.54
N ASP A 165 -21.43 5.02 -8.80
CA ASP A 165 -22.43 4.06 -8.38
C ASP A 165 -22.73 2.97 -9.44
N GLY A 166 -22.03 3.00 -10.55
CA GLY A 166 -22.21 2.13 -11.70
C GLY A 166 -22.84 2.85 -12.89
N GLU A 167 -23.44 4.02 -12.68
CA GLU A 167 -24.08 4.85 -13.70
C GLU A 167 -23.60 6.31 -13.63
N ASN A 168 -23.55 6.88 -12.43
CA ASN A 168 -23.31 8.31 -12.19
C ASN A 168 -22.06 8.56 -11.36
N PHE A 169 -21.38 9.66 -11.68
CA PHE A 169 -20.27 10.18 -10.89
C PHE A 169 -20.75 11.31 -9.99
N THR A 170 -20.58 11.13 -8.69
CA THR A 170 -20.79 12.20 -7.69
C THR A 170 -19.43 12.74 -7.25
N PRO A 171 -19.16 14.05 -7.40
CA PRO A 171 -17.92 14.66 -6.99
C PRO A 171 -17.84 14.90 -5.48
N TYR A 172 -16.63 14.68 -4.91
CA TYR A 172 -16.29 14.94 -3.53
C TYR A 172 -14.90 15.59 -3.43
N LEU A 173 -14.62 16.27 -2.34
CA LEU A 173 -13.33 16.91 -2.05
C LEU A 173 -12.88 17.82 -3.20
N VAL A 174 -13.83 18.54 -3.76
CA VAL A 174 -13.60 19.44 -4.90
C VAL A 174 -13.40 20.83 -4.35
N GLU A 175 -12.26 21.41 -4.64
CA GLU A 175 -12.02 22.81 -4.36
C GLU A 175 -12.41 23.69 -5.53
N ILE A 176 -13.28 24.63 -5.23
CA ILE A 176 -13.64 25.71 -6.14
C ILE A 176 -12.83 26.95 -5.73
N GLY A 177 -11.63 27.08 -6.32
CA GLY A 177 -10.87 28.33 -6.33
C GLY A 177 -10.02 28.63 -5.07
N ARG A 178 -8.83 29.16 -5.29
CA ARG A 178 -7.77 29.57 -4.35
C ARG A 178 -8.11 30.74 -3.41
N LYS A 179 -9.35 31.10 -3.19
CA LYS A 179 -9.67 32.39 -2.54
C LYS A 179 -9.89 32.34 -1.04
N GLN A 180 -9.81 31.20 -0.39
CA GLN A 180 -9.91 31.13 1.06
C GLN A 180 -8.58 30.71 1.69
N LYS A 181 -8.08 31.50 2.61
CA LYS A 181 -6.80 31.38 3.31
C LYS A 181 -6.67 30.08 4.13
N ASP A 182 -7.79 29.40 4.37
CA ASP A 182 -7.93 28.19 5.20
C ASP A 182 -8.53 27.01 4.43
N SER A 183 -8.64 27.05 3.10
CA SER A 183 -9.20 25.96 2.32
C SER A 183 -8.22 24.78 2.24
N LEU A 184 -8.72 23.62 2.65
CA LEU A 184 -8.03 22.36 2.52
C LEU A 184 -7.85 22.05 1.02
N TYR A 185 -6.62 21.77 0.61
CA TYR A 185 -6.32 21.58 -0.79
C TYR A 185 -6.28 20.10 -1.15
N HIS A 186 -7.33 19.56 -1.78
CA HIS A 186 -7.52 18.14 -2.06
C HIS A 186 -7.41 17.77 -3.55
N ASN A 187 -6.72 18.57 -4.36
CA ASN A 187 -6.68 18.32 -5.81
C ASN A 187 -6.09 16.97 -6.20
N TRP A 188 -5.10 16.48 -5.45
CA TRP A 188 -4.50 15.19 -5.71
C TRP A 188 -4.74 14.21 -4.57
N ILE A 189 -5.55 13.15 -4.84
CA ILE A 189 -5.88 12.08 -3.91
C ILE A 189 -5.15 10.80 -4.37
N PRO A 190 -3.90 10.56 -3.94
CA PRO A 190 -3.10 9.42 -4.36
C PRO A 190 -3.54 8.11 -3.73
N PHE A 191 -4.29 8.15 -2.64
CA PHE A 191 -4.69 6.96 -1.92
C PHE A 191 -6.07 7.11 -1.26
N ILE A 192 -6.88 6.06 -1.40
CA ILE A 192 -8.18 5.90 -0.72
C ILE A 192 -8.20 4.54 -0.04
N ARG A 193 -8.69 4.48 1.19
CA ARG A 193 -8.81 3.24 1.95
C ARG A 193 -10.13 3.19 2.71
N LYS A 194 -10.78 2.04 2.71
CA LYS A 194 -11.89 1.75 3.60
C LYS A 194 -11.34 1.17 4.91
N ASP A 195 -11.83 1.66 6.07
CA ASP A 195 -11.50 1.10 7.37
C ASP A 195 -12.47 0.00 7.81
N ASN A 196 -12.20 -0.61 8.96
CA ASN A 196 -13.00 -1.70 9.53
C ASN A 196 -14.41 -1.24 10.00
N LYS A 197 -14.61 0.09 10.15
CA LYS A 197 -15.91 0.70 10.48
C LYS A 197 -16.67 1.16 9.24
N ASN A 198 -16.16 0.84 8.02
CA ASN A 198 -16.68 1.25 6.72
C ASN A 198 -16.58 2.76 6.44
N ASN A 199 -15.75 3.51 7.15
CA ASN A 199 -15.42 4.87 6.74
C ASN A 199 -14.46 4.82 5.53
N MET A 200 -14.54 5.83 4.70
CA MET A 200 -13.62 6.02 3.58
C MET A 200 -12.58 7.09 3.97
N TRP A 201 -11.31 6.74 3.84
CA TRP A 201 -10.19 7.61 4.17
C TRP A 201 -9.48 8.04 2.89
N PHE A 202 -9.12 9.32 2.81
CA PHE A 202 -8.54 9.96 1.65
C PHE A 202 -7.24 10.67 2.03
N ALA A 203 -6.13 10.28 1.42
CA ALA A 203 -4.86 10.98 1.55
C ALA A 203 -4.78 12.10 0.52
N SER A 204 -4.27 13.27 0.90
CA SER A 204 -4.06 14.41 0.00
C SER A 204 -2.59 14.75 -0.15
N MET A 205 -2.11 14.79 -1.38
CA MET A 205 -0.72 15.18 -1.73
C MET A 205 -0.57 16.67 -2.00
N THR A 206 -1.61 17.46 -1.82
CA THR A 206 -1.63 18.90 -2.10
C THR A 206 -1.80 19.76 -0.84
N GLY A 207 -1.54 19.18 0.34
CA GLY A 207 -1.60 19.91 1.61
C GLY A 207 -2.92 19.79 2.37
N GLY A 208 -3.88 19.00 1.88
CA GLY A 208 -5.17 18.74 2.52
C GLY A 208 -5.13 17.70 3.64
N GLY A 209 -3.95 17.19 4.01
CA GLY A 209 -3.81 16.19 5.06
C GLY A 209 -4.54 14.90 4.75
N VAL A 210 -5.40 14.47 5.69
CA VAL A 210 -6.22 13.27 5.55
C VAL A 210 -7.68 13.62 5.82
N SER A 211 -8.58 13.08 5.02
CA SER A 211 -10.02 13.22 5.19
C SER A 211 -10.67 11.87 5.44
N ARG A 212 -11.64 11.82 6.36
CA ARG A 212 -12.47 10.64 6.64
C ARG A 212 -13.92 10.95 6.30
N TYR A 213 -14.56 10.11 5.53
CA TYR A 213 -16.00 10.15 5.23
C TYR A 213 -16.69 8.98 5.92
N ASP A 214 -17.65 9.25 6.81
CA ASP A 214 -18.36 8.25 7.59
C ASP A 214 -19.64 7.70 6.91
N GLY A 215 -19.91 8.18 5.71
CA GLY A 215 -21.13 7.90 4.95
C GLY A 215 -22.11 9.06 4.96
N LYS A 216 -21.89 10.08 5.78
CA LYS A 216 -22.73 11.29 5.90
C LYS A 216 -21.91 12.55 5.72
N GLU A 217 -20.83 12.70 6.48
CA GLU A 217 -20.01 13.92 6.53
C GLU A 217 -18.51 13.61 6.50
N PHE A 218 -17.73 14.64 6.17
CA PHE A 218 -16.28 14.60 6.20
C PHE A 218 -15.73 15.17 7.51
N SER A 219 -14.74 14.45 8.08
CA SER A 219 -13.81 14.97 9.07
C SER A 219 -12.45 15.16 8.39
N HIS A 220 -11.76 16.29 8.66
CA HIS A 220 -10.47 16.61 8.08
C HIS A 220 -9.41 16.70 9.15
N PHE A 221 -8.23 16.13 8.90
CA PHE A 221 -7.13 16.10 9.85
C PHE A 221 -5.88 16.70 9.21
N LEU A 222 -5.23 17.60 9.95
CA LEU A 222 -4.03 18.33 9.55
C LEU A 222 -2.93 18.22 10.62
N ILE A 223 -1.80 18.88 10.41
CA ILE A 223 -0.73 19.00 11.42
C ILE A 223 -1.27 19.53 12.75
N LYS A 224 -2.18 20.52 12.73
CA LYS A 224 -2.78 21.09 13.94
C LYS A 224 -3.59 20.06 14.76
N ASP A 225 -4.03 18.98 14.13
CA ASP A 225 -4.81 17.91 14.74
C ASP A 225 -3.92 16.72 15.16
N GLY A 226 -2.61 16.76 14.84
CA GLY A 226 -1.62 15.74 15.24
C GLY A 226 -0.94 14.98 14.11
N LEU A 227 -1.24 15.26 12.83
CA LEU A 227 -0.48 14.68 11.72
C LEU A 227 0.96 15.19 11.70
N SER A 228 1.92 14.36 11.31
CA SER A 228 3.30 14.78 11.11
C SER A 228 3.47 15.69 9.90
N ASN A 229 2.59 15.59 8.89
CA ASN A 229 2.61 16.41 7.68
C ASN A 229 1.23 16.50 7.03
N ASN A 230 0.99 17.56 6.21
CA ASN A 230 -0.25 17.72 5.44
C ASN A 230 -0.18 17.08 4.02
N PHE A 231 0.96 16.52 3.62
CA PHE A 231 1.14 15.86 2.31
C PHE A 231 1.07 14.34 2.49
N ALA A 232 -0.14 13.84 2.78
CA ALA A 232 -0.38 12.43 2.99
C ALA A 232 -0.30 11.65 1.67
N ARG A 233 0.37 10.50 1.69
CA ARG A 233 0.65 9.68 0.51
C ARG A 233 -0.05 8.34 0.51
N THR A 234 -0.09 7.66 1.63
CA THR A 234 -0.68 6.34 1.78
C THR A 234 -1.42 6.21 3.11
N ILE A 235 -2.40 5.34 3.15
CA ILE A 235 -3.21 5.03 4.32
C ILE A 235 -3.36 3.52 4.43
N TYR A 236 -3.18 2.99 5.63
CA TYR A 236 -3.41 1.60 5.95
C TYR A 236 -4.27 1.47 7.20
N CYS A 237 -5.26 0.57 7.18
CA CYS A 237 -6.03 0.21 8.37
C CYS A 237 -5.50 -1.13 8.87
N ASP A 238 -4.97 -1.16 10.09
CA ASP A 238 -4.46 -2.40 10.69
C ASP A 238 -5.59 -3.29 11.21
N ASN A 239 -5.25 -4.50 11.66
CA ASN A 239 -6.21 -5.52 12.08
C ASN A 239 -7.00 -5.11 13.33
N VAL A 240 -6.47 -4.20 14.16
CA VAL A 240 -7.16 -3.67 15.35
C VAL A 240 -7.95 -2.39 15.07
N GLY A 241 -7.82 -1.84 13.85
CA GLY A 241 -8.59 -0.67 13.38
C GLY A 241 -7.88 0.66 13.52
N ASN A 242 -6.57 0.68 13.83
CA ASN A 242 -5.79 1.92 13.75
C ASN A 242 -5.53 2.29 12.29
N ILE A 243 -5.44 3.59 12.06
CA ILE A 243 -5.16 4.16 10.73
C ILE A 243 -3.72 4.65 10.68
N TRP A 244 -2.90 3.96 9.90
CA TRP A 244 -1.52 4.32 9.64
C TRP A 244 -1.43 5.18 8.39
N ILE A 245 -0.71 6.31 8.49
CA ILE A 245 -0.62 7.32 7.45
C ILE A 245 0.85 7.56 7.13
N GLY A 246 1.24 7.29 5.88
CA GLY A 246 2.56 7.61 5.36
C GLY A 246 2.53 8.93 4.59
N PHE A 247 3.64 9.67 4.64
CA PHE A 247 3.73 11.00 4.03
C PHE A 247 4.83 11.07 2.96
N ASN A 248 4.68 12.03 2.05
CA ASN A 248 5.69 12.40 1.07
C ASN A 248 6.44 13.63 1.56
N GLY A 249 7.39 13.43 2.44
CA GLY A 249 7.87 14.56 3.18
C GLY A 249 9.32 14.93 3.10
N ASN A 250 9.57 16.05 3.72
CA ASN A 250 10.82 16.63 4.16
C ASN A 250 11.05 16.28 5.65
N ARG A 251 12.11 16.79 6.25
CA ARG A 251 12.70 16.37 7.54
C ARG A 251 11.77 16.00 8.70
N ASN A 252 10.52 16.44 8.74
CA ASN A 252 9.59 16.19 9.85
C ASN A 252 8.40 15.32 9.47
N SER A 253 8.36 14.79 8.26
CA SER A 253 7.37 13.80 7.87
C SER A 253 7.87 12.40 8.16
N GLY A 254 6.97 11.50 8.39
CA GLY A 254 7.32 10.15 8.76
C GLY A 254 6.10 9.26 8.63
N LEU A 255 5.77 8.64 9.71
CA LEU A 255 4.62 7.78 9.86
C LEU A 255 3.74 8.32 11.00
N THR A 256 2.44 8.42 10.80
CA THR A 256 1.50 8.76 11.87
C THR A 256 0.48 7.65 12.02
N VAL A 257 0.14 7.27 13.24
CA VAL A 257 -0.96 6.36 13.55
C VAL A 257 -2.07 7.11 14.29
N TYR A 258 -3.31 6.80 13.92
CA TYR A 258 -4.53 7.27 14.58
C TYR A 258 -5.28 6.07 15.17
N ASP A 259 -5.47 6.05 16.49
CA ASP A 259 -6.14 4.97 17.23
C ASP A 259 -7.67 5.11 17.32
N GLY A 260 -8.22 6.13 16.68
CA GLY A 260 -9.63 6.50 16.77
C GLY A 260 -9.88 7.71 17.65
N ASN A 261 -8.91 8.11 18.50
CA ASN A 261 -9.00 9.24 19.42
C ASN A 261 -7.82 10.19 19.30
N THR A 262 -6.60 9.66 19.22
CA THR A 262 -5.35 10.43 19.24
C THR A 262 -4.44 10.06 18.07
N PHE A 263 -3.58 10.99 17.69
CA PHE A 263 -2.53 10.79 16.72
C PHE A 263 -1.19 10.61 17.44
N LYS A 264 -0.41 9.62 17.00
CA LYS A 264 1.00 9.44 17.38
C LYS A 264 1.85 9.42 16.13
N SER A 265 2.87 10.24 16.08
CA SER A 265 3.80 10.31 14.94
C SER A 265 5.15 9.69 15.28
N TYR A 266 5.80 9.12 14.25
CA TYR A 266 7.12 8.55 14.30
C TYR A 266 8.01 9.21 13.26
N SER A 267 9.22 9.55 13.66
CA SER A 267 10.26 10.21 12.85
C SER A 267 11.52 9.36 12.77
N LEU A 268 12.57 9.88 12.14
CA LEU A 268 13.90 9.26 12.15
C LEU A 268 14.47 9.17 13.58
N ASP A 269 14.14 10.14 14.44
CA ASP A 269 14.62 10.16 15.84
C ASP A 269 13.98 9.04 16.67
N ASP A 270 12.81 8.53 16.23
CA ASP A 270 12.13 7.37 16.81
C ASP A 270 12.62 6.05 16.18
N GLY A 271 13.63 6.11 15.30
CA GLY A 271 14.20 4.97 14.62
C GLY A 271 13.52 4.58 13.30
N LEU A 272 12.52 5.34 12.82
CA LEU A 272 11.90 5.09 11.53
C LEU A 272 12.98 5.11 10.43
N CYS A 273 13.01 4.08 9.58
CA CYS A 273 14.08 3.92 8.59
C CYS A 273 14.05 4.99 7.49
N ASN A 274 12.89 5.58 7.21
CA ASN A 274 12.74 6.61 6.18
C ASN A 274 11.51 7.51 6.40
N GLN A 275 11.61 8.75 5.93
CA GLN A 275 10.55 9.78 6.04
C GLN A 275 9.50 9.75 4.92
N ARG A 276 9.71 8.93 3.86
CA ARG A 276 8.84 8.89 2.67
C ARG A 276 8.14 7.55 2.55
N VAL A 277 7.23 7.28 3.48
CA VAL A 277 6.48 6.01 3.51
C VAL A 277 5.42 6.00 2.41
N ARG A 278 5.49 5.02 1.50
CA ARG A 278 4.60 4.86 0.33
C ARG A 278 3.73 3.63 0.37
N ALA A 279 4.21 2.58 1.01
CA ALA A 279 3.47 1.33 1.15
C ALA A 279 3.49 0.92 2.62
N ILE A 280 2.36 0.44 3.12
CA ILE A 280 2.19 -0.05 4.48
C ILE A 280 1.39 -1.34 4.40
N TYR A 281 1.88 -2.38 5.06
CA TYR A 281 1.18 -3.65 5.18
C TYR A 281 1.48 -4.26 6.56
N GLU A 282 0.46 -4.81 7.22
CA GLU A 282 0.59 -5.56 8.48
C GLU A 282 0.62 -7.06 8.18
N ASP A 283 1.66 -7.76 8.64
CA ASP A 283 1.74 -9.20 8.51
C ASP A 283 0.92 -9.93 9.59
N LYS A 284 0.81 -11.25 9.50
CA LYS A 284 0.07 -12.08 10.46
C LYS A 284 0.59 -12.02 11.90
N ASN A 285 1.82 -11.56 12.09
CA ASN A 285 2.44 -11.42 13.41
C ASN A 285 2.23 -10.02 14.01
N GLY A 286 1.53 -9.13 13.28
CA GLY A 286 1.32 -7.73 13.66
C GLY A 286 2.50 -6.81 13.34
N ASN A 287 3.51 -7.27 12.59
CA ASN A 287 4.59 -6.40 12.15
C ASN A 287 4.13 -5.54 10.96
N LEU A 288 4.46 -4.25 10.99
CA LEU A 288 4.22 -3.36 9.87
C LEU A 288 5.42 -3.31 8.94
N TRP A 289 5.20 -3.65 7.69
CA TRP A 289 6.15 -3.55 6.61
C TRP A 289 5.96 -2.20 5.91
N LEU A 290 7.03 -1.42 5.78
CA LEU A 290 7.00 -0.04 5.32
C LEU A 290 7.90 0.12 4.09
N GLY A 291 7.31 0.31 2.93
CA GLY A 291 7.99 0.63 1.68
C GLY A 291 8.18 2.14 1.52
N ALA A 292 9.28 2.54 0.92
CA ALA A 292 9.62 3.94 0.75
C ALA A 292 10.30 4.26 -0.59
N ASP A 293 10.25 5.54 -0.99
CA ASP A 293 11.04 6.05 -2.12
C ASP A 293 12.50 6.23 -1.69
N LEU A 294 13.43 5.78 -2.53
CA LEU A 294 14.89 5.99 -2.37
C LEU A 294 15.44 5.51 -1.02
N ALA A 295 14.79 4.55 -0.39
CA ALA A 295 15.20 4.00 0.88
C ALA A 295 14.80 2.55 1.04
N ASN A 296 15.44 1.87 1.98
CA ASN A 296 15.25 0.47 2.23
C ASN A 296 13.89 0.14 2.83
N LEU A 297 13.42 -1.06 2.55
CA LEU A 297 12.25 -1.66 3.19
C LEU A 297 12.47 -1.74 4.70
N CYS A 298 11.52 -1.26 5.47
CA CYS A 298 11.57 -1.17 6.93
C CYS A 298 10.47 -2.04 7.54
N VAL A 299 10.76 -2.61 8.70
CA VAL A 299 9.78 -3.39 9.48
C VAL A 299 9.68 -2.80 10.89
N PHE A 300 8.46 -2.64 11.37
CA PHE A 300 8.15 -2.22 12.74
C PHE A 300 7.47 -3.37 13.48
N ASP A 301 8.05 -3.84 14.57
CA ASP A 301 7.55 -4.96 15.37
C ASP A 301 6.58 -4.53 16.51
N GLY A 302 6.12 -3.29 16.48
CA GLY A 302 5.32 -2.66 17.52
C GLY A 302 6.15 -1.90 18.56
N LYS A 303 7.49 -2.04 18.54
CA LYS A 303 8.43 -1.42 19.50
C LYS A 303 9.56 -0.68 18.80
N ILE A 304 10.21 -1.34 17.85
CA ILE A 304 11.39 -0.82 17.15
C ILE A 304 11.22 -0.93 15.64
N PHE A 305 11.82 0.02 14.93
CA PHE A 305 11.96 -0.01 13.48
C PHE A 305 13.29 -0.65 13.11
N SER A 306 13.32 -1.47 12.08
CA SER A 306 14.54 -2.08 11.55
C SER A 306 14.47 -2.20 10.04
N GLU A 307 15.62 -2.01 9.36
CA GLU A 307 15.70 -2.29 7.93
C GLU A 307 15.59 -3.79 7.65
N PHE A 308 14.78 -4.15 6.67
CA PHE A 308 14.70 -5.53 6.20
C PHE A 308 15.91 -5.85 5.34
N ASN A 309 16.73 -6.78 5.82
CA ASN A 309 17.92 -7.26 5.14
C ASN A 309 17.84 -8.76 4.94
N TYR A 310 18.02 -9.20 3.71
CA TYR A 310 18.05 -10.61 3.37
C TYR A 310 19.38 -10.96 2.71
N ASN A 311 20.21 -11.77 3.37
CA ASN A 311 21.56 -12.16 2.90
C ASN A 311 22.45 -10.96 2.48
N LYS A 312 22.39 -9.84 3.22
CA LYS A 312 23.05 -8.55 2.94
C LYS A 312 22.44 -7.79 1.73
N GLN A 313 21.39 -8.28 1.13
CA GLN A 313 20.61 -7.54 0.13
C GLN A 313 19.62 -6.62 0.83
N THR A 314 19.56 -5.38 0.40
CA THR A 314 18.57 -4.38 0.80
C THR A 314 17.59 -4.15 -0.34
N PHE A 315 16.41 -3.64 -0.04
CA PHE A 315 15.33 -3.45 -1.01
C PHE A 315 14.84 -2.01 -0.95
N SER A 316 15.22 -1.22 -1.94
CA SER A 316 14.81 0.17 -2.06
C SER A 316 13.69 0.36 -3.07
N ASP A 317 13.08 1.56 -3.05
CA ASP A 317 11.99 1.93 -3.97
C ASP A 317 10.82 0.93 -3.98
N VAL A 318 10.49 0.41 -2.80
CA VAL A 318 9.34 -0.48 -2.60
C VAL A 318 8.06 0.35 -2.59
N LEU A 319 7.25 0.20 -3.65
CA LEU A 319 6.07 1.02 -3.93
C LEU A 319 4.77 0.35 -3.53
N PHE A 320 4.78 -0.96 -3.37
CA PHE A 320 3.66 -1.74 -2.87
C PHE A 320 4.15 -2.89 -1.98
N ILE A 321 3.31 -3.28 -1.02
CA ILE A 321 3.47 -4.45 -0.16
C ILE A 321 2.09 -5.06 0.02
N LEU A 322 2.00 -6.37 -0.07
CA LEU A 322 0.75 -7.11 0.18
C LEU A 322 1.03 -8.51 0.72
N GLY A 323 0.06 -9.12 1.39
CA GLY A 323 0.10 -10.52 1.76
C GLY A 323 -0.77 -11.37 0.83
N ASP A 324 -0.35 -12.61 0.56
CA ASP A 324 -1.19 -13.57 -0.13
C ASP A 324 -1.98 -14.46 0.86
N LEU A 325 -2.79 -15.39 0.32
CA LEU A 325 -3.63 -16.30 1.13
C LEU A 325 -2.81 -17.33 1.94
N GLU A 326 -1.52 -17.46 1.66
CA GLU A 326 -0.58 -18.33 2.36
C GLU A 326 0.28 -17.54 3.37
N ASP A 327 -0.06 -16.28 3.63
CA ASP A 327 0.66 -15.34 4.49
C ASP A 327 2.08 -15.00 4.00
N ASN A 328 2.38 -15.20 2.72
CA ASN A 328 3.62 -14.68 2.16
C ASN A 328 3.53 -13.18 1.96
N ILE A 329 4.66 -12.50 2.17
CA ILE A 329 4.80 -11.06 1.91
C ILE A 329 5.30 -10.85 0.49
N TRP A 330 4.53 -10.14 -0.30
CA TRP A 330 4.91 -9.70 -1.63
C TRP A 330 5.23 -8.21 -1.59
N PHE A 331 6.36 -7.85 -2.11
CA PHE A 331 6.75 -6.45 -2.20
C PHE A 331 7.49 -6.16 -3.49
N GLY A 332 7.40 -4.94 -3.94
CA GLY A 332 8.06 -4.56 -5.19
C GLY A 332 7.90 -3.08 -5.52
N GLY A 333 8.50 -2.74 -6.65
CA GLY A 333 8.54 -1.37 -7.13
C GLY A 333 9.45 -1.21 -8.33
N LYS A 334 10.36 -0.22 -8.29
CA LYS A 334 11.24 0.06 -9.44
C LYS A 334 12.21 -1.06 -9.78
N ASN A 335 12.62 -1.85 -8.78
CA ASN A 335 13.68 -2.84 -8.91
C ASN A 335 13.17 -4.27 -9.08
N GLY A 336 11.86 -4.47 -9.23
CA GLY A 336 11.27 -5.79 -9.42
C GLY A 336 10.22 -6.17 -8.38
N ILE A 337 9.91 -7.46 -8.32
CA ILE A 337 8.96 -8.06 -7.40
C ILE A 337 9.61 -9.23 -6.67
N TRP A 338 9.40 -9.28 -5.37
CA TRP A 338 9.87 -10.34 -4.48
C TRP A 338 8.72 -10.93 -3.67
N LYS A 339 8.84 -12.24 -3.39
CA LYS A 339 7.99 -12.99 -2.47
C LYS A 339 8.84 -13.45 -1.29
N PHE A 340 8.38 -13.20 -0.07
CA PHE A 340 9.01 -13.67 1.17
C PHE A 340 8.03 -14.53 1.97
N ASP A 341 8.37 -15.79 2.24
CA ASP A 341 7.54 -16.77 2.95
C ASP A 341 7.83 -16.82 4.47
N GLY A 342 8.59 -15.85 4.97
CA GLY A 342 9.06 -15.82 6.37
C GLY A 342 10.44 -16.48 6.57
N LYS A 343 10.93 -17.23 5.59
CA LYS A 343 12.24 -17.92 5.63
C LYS A 343 13.04 -17.69 4.35
N MET A 344 12.38 -17.79 3.22
CA MET A 344 12.98 -17.72 1.89
C MET A 344 12.46 -16.53 1.12
N LEU A 345 13.36 -15.85 0.44
CA LEU A 345 13.06 -14.78 -0.49
C LEU A 345 13.21 -15.29 -1.92
N THR A 346 12.16 -15.08 -2.71
CA THR A 346 12.13 -15.47 -4.14
C THR A 346 11.98 -14.22 -5.00
N GLU A 347 12.89 -14.01 -5.93
CA GLU A 347 12.77 -12.99 -6.97
C GLU A 347 11.88 -13.50 -8.11
N ILE A 348 10.83 -12.72 -8.41
CA ILE A 348 9.80 -13.11 -9.40
C ILE A 348 10.04 -12.47 -10.78
N THR A 349 10.80 -11.38 -10.83
CA THR A 349 11.11 -10.63 -12.05
C THR A 349 12.58 -10.75 -12.44
N THR A 350 12.90 -10.42 -13.70
CA THR A 350 14.29 -10.27 -14.16
C THR A 350 14.59 -8.80 -14.41
N ASN A 351 15.78 -8.36 -14.04
CA ASN A 351 16.37 -7.14 -14.60
C ASN A 351 17.06 -7.54 -15.91
N GLU A 352 16.61 -6.96 -17.04
CA GLU A 352 17.32 -7.10 -18.33
C GLU A 352 18.64 -6.33 -18.30
#